data_275f1394ffdc5c438059f98b4839b279
#
_entry.id   275f1394ffdc5c438059f98b4839b279
#
_cell.length_a   1.000
_cell.length_b   1.000
_cell.length_c   1.000
_cell.angle_alpha   90.00
_cell.angle_beta   90.00
_cell.angle_gamma   90.00
#
_symmetry.space_group_name_H-M   'P 1'
#
loop_
_entity.id
_entity.type
_entity.pdbx_description
1 polymer ?
#
loop_
_entity_poly.entity_id
_entity_poly.type
_entity_poly.pdbx_seq_one_letter_code
_entity_poly.pdbx_strand_id
1 'polypeptide(L)'
;MQFSFSKTPLLNQVSKIEIFFKGVALLEATSTASTKDTMLDNTFESFQSAFTPNEMRCLALVAHNHMKPAMKAFVQDRRELLKKFRLTGTNTTMTMLRAIFDHDEDVTYGPSFKSGPLGGDAEVCALMCQEDLGGILFFMDPLDTHPHQCDINALIRLSNVNNILLATNPTSCYALTFILECSLKEEKKDMIPSFFHSLESPGVKVYKEEQSKHVKILAEE
;
A
#
# COMPACT_ATOMS: atom_id res chain seq x y z
N MET A 1 -24.23 -21.94 27.90
CA MET A 1 -24.48 -21.24 26.62
C MET A 1 -23.36 -21.60 25.65
N GLN A 2 -23.68 -22.49 24.69
CA GLN A 2 -22.73 -22.88 23.65
C GLN A 2 -22.77 -21.81 22.53
N PHE A 3 -21.66 -21.15 22.27
CA PHE A 3 -21.54 -20.28 21.12
C PHE A 3 -21.16 -21.12 19.89
N SER A 4 -22.11 -21.24 18.96
CA SER A 4 -21.85 -21.78 17.63
C SER A 4 -21.15 -20.70 16.77
N PHE A 5 -19.86 -20.85 16.51
CA PHE A 5 -19.17 -20.05 15.52
C PHE A 5 -19.49 -20.56 14.12
N SER A 6 -20.17 -19.75 13.32
CA SER A 6 -20.32 -19.96 11.89
C SER A 6 -18.95 -19.86 11.20
N LYS A 7 -18.44 -21.01 10.74
CA LYS A 7 -17.17 -21.13 10.02
C LYS A 7 -17.41 -20.93 8.52
N THR A 8 -17.50 -19.69 8.03
CA THR A 8 -17.37 -19.48 6.58
C THR A 8 -17.33 -17.98 6.27
N PRO A 9 -16.18 -17.33 6.22
CA PRO A 9 -15.55 -16.90 4.97
C PRO A 9 -14.00 -16.91 4.97
N LEU A 10 -13.33 -17.14 6.09
CA LEU A 10 -11.86 -17.13 6.18
C LEU A 10 -11.19 -18.32 5.46
N LEU A 11 -11.82 -19.48 5.44
CA LEU A 11 -11.26 -20.67 4.77
C LEU A 11 -11.19 -20.52 3.24
N ASN A 12 -12.07 -19.74 2.62
CA ASN A 12 -12.02 -19.51 1.17
C ASN A 12 -10.89 -18.56 0.72
N GLN A 13 -10.38 -17.72 1.61
CA GLN A 13 -9.23 -16.85 1.29
C GLN A 13 -7.89 -17.60 1.45
N VAL A 14 -7.76 -18.45 2.45
CA VAL A 14 -6.55 -19.26 2.67
C VAL A 14 -6.36 -20.26 1.54
N SER A 15 -7.42 -20.92 1.06
CA SER A 15 -7.34 -21.84 -0.09
C SER A 15 -6.94 -21.16 -1.41
N LYS A 16 -7.35 -19.91 -1.63
CA LYS A 16 -6.91 -19.13 -2.81
C LYS A 16 -5.43 -18.77 -2.76
N ILE A 17 -4.89 -18.47 -1.57
CA ILE A 17 -3.47 -18.20 -1.37
C ILE A 17 -2.63 -19.47 -1.58
N GLU A 18 -3.07 -20.63 -1.09
CA GLU A 18 -2.36 -21.91 -1.32
C GLU A 18 -2.36 -22.33 -2.80
N ILE A 19 -3.44 -22.08 -3.54
CA ILE A 19 -3.50 -22.34 -4.99
C ILE A 19 -2.54 -21.41 -5.73
N PHE A 20 -2.40 -20.14 -5.31
CA PHE A 20 -1.48 -19.19 -5.89
C PHE A 20 -0.01 -19.64 -5.72
N PHE A 21 0.40 -20.06 -4.52
CA PHE A 21 1.76 -20.56 -4.28
C PHE A 21 2.06 -21.86 -5.03
N LYS A 22 1.08 -22.75 -5.21
CA LYS A 22 1.24 -23.96 -6.04
C LYS A 22 1.35 -23.64 -7.53
N GLY A 23 0.66 -22.59 -8.02
CA GLY A 23 0.79 -22.13 -9.40
C GLY A 23 2.16 -21.57 -9.72
N VAL A 24 2.74 -20.78 -8.81
CA VAL A 24 4.10 -20.22 -8.95
C VAL A 24 5.16 -21.35 -8.96
N ALA A 25 5.04 -22.34 -8.07
CA ALA A 25 5.95 -23.49 -8.04
C ALA A 25 5.87 -24.37 -9.30
N LEU A 26 4.72 -24.43 -9.99
CA LEU A 26 4.58 -25.19 -11.23
C LEU A 26 5.18 -24.47 -12.44
N LEU A 27 5.24 -23.13 -12.43
CA LEU A 27 5.88 -22.33 -13.48
C LEU A 27 7.43 -22.44 -13.41
N GLU A 28 7.99 -22.60 -12.22
CA GLU A 28 9.45 -22.83 -12.06
C GLU A 28 9.89 -24.22 -12.51
N ALA A 29 9.02 -25.24 -12.48
CA ALA A 29 9.35 -26.62 -12.82
C ALA A 29 9.43 -26.89 -14.33
N THR A 30 9.03 -25.98 -15.20
CA THR A 30 9.04 -26.16 -16.67
C THR A 30 10.19 -25.46 -17.39
N SER A 31 11.09 -24.78 -16.65
CA SER A 31 12.25 -24.08 -17.21
C SER A 31 13.58 -24.71 -16.77
N THR A 32 13.84 -25.97 -17.15
CA THR A 32 15.18 -26.53 -17.07
C THR A 32 15.76 -26.66 -18.46
N ALA A 33 16.52 -25.68 -18.91
CA ALA A 33 17.67 -25.84 -19.79
C ALA A 33 18.50 -24.55 -19.88
N SER A 34 19.81 -24.73 -19.59
CA SER A 34 20.91 -23.83 -19.90
C SER A 34 21.34 -22.83 -18.83
N THR A 35 22.28 -23.30 -18.01
CA THR A 35 23.21 -22.50 -17.21
C THR A 35 23.99 -21.49 -18.06
N LYS A 36 23.78 -20.22 -17.80
CA LYS A 36 24.80 -19.16 -17.85
C LYS A 36 24.41 -18.10 -16.82
N ASP A 37 25.39 -17.69 -16.01
CA ASP A 37 25.32 -16.56 -15.09
C ASP A 37 24.70 -15.36 -15.78
N THR A 38 23.41 -15.17 -15.59
CA THR A 38 22.73 -13.92 -15.81
C THR A 38 22.42 -13.37 -14.43
N MET A 39 23.18 -12.39 -14.00
CA MET A 39 22.72 -11.42 -13.01
C MET A 39 21.25 -11.18 -13.33
N LEU A 40 20.37 -11.39 -12.36
CA LEU A 40 18.97 -11.05 -12.45
C LEU A 40 18.90 -9.55 -12.78
N ASP A 41 18.71 -9.25 -14.04
CA ASP A 41 18.36 -7.90 -14.50
C ASP A 41 16.92 -7.67 -14.03
N ASN A 42 16.81 -7.18 -12.78
CA ASN A 42 15.56 -6.90 -12.08
C ASN A 42 14.91 -5.59 -12.53
N THR A 43 15.22 -5.12 -13.73
CA THR A 43 14.46 -4.02 -14.32
C THR A 43 13.09 -4.56 -14.68
N PHE A 44 12.05 -4.09 -13.98
CA PHE A 44 10.66 -4.35 -14.39
C PHE A 44 10.51 -3.84 -15.81
N GLU A 45 10.28 -4.76 -16.75
CA GLU A 45 9.96 -4.39 -18.13
C GLU A 45 8.71 -3.50 -18.13
N SER A 46 8.70 -2.52 -19.02
CA SER A 46 7.52 -1.72 -19.27
C SER A 46 6.33 -2.64 -19.61
N PHE A 47 5.25 -2.52 -18.84
CA PHE A 47 4.03 -3.30 -19.07
C PHE A 47 2.82 -2.38 -19.19
N GLN A 48 1.77 -2.88 -19.86
CA GLN A 48 0.51 -2.17 -19.93
C GLN A 48 -0.34 -2.49 -18.71
N SER A 49 -0.74 -1.44 -17.98
CA SER A 49 -1.66 -1.57 -16.85
C SER A 49 -3.10 -1.63 -17.34
N ALA A 50 -3.90 -2.48 -16.70
CA ALA A 50 -5.35 -2.55 -16.93
C ALA A 50 -6.10 -1.32 -16.41
N PHE A 51 -5.47 -0.53 -15.51
CA PHE A 51 -6.07 0.66 -14.90
C PHE A 51 -5.19 1.88 -15.13
N THR A 52 -5.82 3.03 -15.32
CA THR A 52 -5.10 4.30 -15.35
C THR A 52 -4.84 4.82 -13.93
N PRO A 53 -3.81 5.65 -13.71
CA PRO A 53 -3.53 6.22 -12.39
C PRO A 53 -4.72 6.99 -11.77
N ASN A 54 -5.56 7.63 -12.60
CA ASN A 54 -6.69 8.43 -12.14
C ASN A 54 -7.94 7.60 -11.80
N GLU A 55 -7.99 6.33 -12.19
CA GLU A 55 -9.03 5.39 -11.76
C GLU A 55 -8.77 4.82 -10.36
N MET A 56 -7.57 5.04 -9.84
CA MET A 56 -7.12 4.50 -8.56
C MET A 56 -6.88 5.61 -7.54
N ARG A 57 -7.06 5.28 -6.28
CA ARG A 57 -6.63 6.12 -5.15
C ARG A 57 -5.11 6.25 -5.14
N CYS A 58 -4.60 7.28 -4.48
CA CYS A 58 -3.18 7.55 -4.39
C CYS A 58 -2.39 6.39 -3.74
N LEU A 59 -1.16 6.21 -4.21
CA LEU A 59 -0.13 5.45 -3.52
C LEU A 59 0.84 6.44 -2.86
N ALA A 60 0.91 6.43 -1.52
CA ALA A 60 1.82 7.28 -0.78
C ALA A 60 3.20 6.64 -0.60
N LEU A 61 4.24 7.41 -0.87
CA LEU A 61 5.62 7.07 -0.51
C LEU A 61 6.09 8.00 0.61
N VAL A 62 6.53 7.40 1.70
CA VAL A 62 7.02 8.10 2.89
C VAL A 62 8.37 7.51 3.30
N ALA A 63 9.32 8.34 3.67
CA ALA A 63 10.61 7.87 4.16
C ALA A 63 11.20 8.81 5.20
N HIS A 64 11.68 8.24 6.31
CA HIS A 64 12.52 8.97 7.26
C HIS A 64 13.85 9.37 6.63
N ASN A 65 14.52 10.37 7.20
CA ASN A 65 15.69 10.98 6.57
C ASN A 65 16.79 9.95 6.25
N HIS A 66 17.14 9.09 7.19
CA HIS A 66 18.17 8.06 7.00
C HIS A 66 17.76 6.97 6.00
N MET A 67 16.45 6.80 5.77
CA MET A 67 15.92 5.81 4.84
C MET A 67 15.72 6.33 3.41
N LYS A 68 15.93 7.63 3.17
CA LYS A 68 15.77 8.22 1.83
C LYS A 68 16.67 7.64 0.75
N PRO A 69 17.97 7.31 1.02
CA PRO A 69 18.80 6.63 0.03
C PRO A 69 18.21 5.28 -0.41
N ALA A 70 17.70 4.49 0.54
CA ALA A 70 17.05 3.22 0.25
C ALA A 70 15.74 3.41 -0.52
N MET A 71 14.93 4.42 -0.15
CA MET A 71 13.71 4.78 -0.90
C MET A 71 14.04 5.22 -2.33
N LYS A 72 15.12 5.99 -2.52
CA LYS A 72 15.58 6.41 -3.86
C LYS A 72 15.92 5.20 -4.72
N ALA A 73 16.71 4.27 -4.20
CA ALA A 73 17.07 3.04 -4.90
C ALA A 73 15.81 2.21 -5.25
N PHE A 74 14.89 2.06 -4.31
CA PHE A 74 13.62 1.39 -4.52
C PHE A 74 12.79 2.02 -5.64
N VAL A 75 12.67 3.36 -5.65
CA VAL A 75 11.90 4.08 -6.69
C VAL A 75 12.54 3.91 -8.06
N GLN A 76 13.88 3.95 -8.15
CA GLN A 76 14.60 3.72 -9.39
C GLN A 76 14.39 2.30 -9.92
N ASP A 77 14.47 1.31 -9.03
CA ASP A 77 14.28 -0.10 -9.36
C ASP A 77 12.82 -0.44 -9.74
N ARG A 78 11.84 0.20 -9.15
CA ARG A 78 10.41 -0.01 -9.41
C ARG A 78 9.76 1.10 -10.25
N ARG A 79 10.58 1.84 -11.01
CA ARG A 79 10.16 3.02 -11.77
C ARG A 79 8.94 2.76 -12.65
N GLU A 80 8.97 1.71 -13.47
CA GLU A 80 7.93 1.41 -14.46
C GLU A 80 6.60 0.98 -13.79
N LEU A 81 6.67 0.32 -12.65
CA LEU A 81 5.48 0.01 -11.87
C LEU A 81 4.90 1.28 -11.21
N LEU A 82 5.74 2.09 -10.58
CA LEU A 82 5.30 3.28 -9.84
C LEU A 82 4.63 4.32 -10.74
N LYS A 83 5.04 4.43 -11.99
CA LYS A 83 4.37 5.27 -13.02
C LYS A 83 2.90 4.92 -13.24
N LYS A 84 2.50 3.70 -12.92
CA LYS A 84 1.11 3.24 -13.08
C LYS A 84 0.18 3.71 -11.96
N PHE A 85 0.70 4.43 -10.97
CA PHE A 85 -0.06 4.95 -9.84
C PHE A 85 -0.06 6.48 -9.80
N ARG A 86 -1.07 7.05 -9.13
CA ARG A 86 -1.07 8.46 -8.73
C ARG A 86 -0.26 8.58 -7.45
N LEU A 87 0.98 9.08 -7.57
CA LEU A 87 1.96 9.12 -6.50
C LEU A 87 1.77 10.33 -5.59
N THR A 88 1.78 10.10 -4.29
CA THR A 88 1.72 11.14 -3.25
C THR A 88 2.75 10.88 -2.15
N GLY A 89 2.93 11.80 -1.23
CA GLY A 89 3.83 11.65 -0.09
C GLY A 89 4.23 12.97 0.55
N THR A 90 5.12 12.87 1.53
CA THR A 90 5.67 14.06 2.19
C THR A 90 6.62 14.85 1.28
N ASN A 91 6.70 16.16 1.49
CA ASN A 91 7.39 17.12 0.59
C ASN A 91 8.78 16.66 0.14
N THR A 92 9.62 16.23 1.06
CA THR A 92 11.00 15.83 0.72
C THR A 92 11.03 14.55 -0.11
N THR A 93 10.10 13.62 0.10
CA THR A 93 9.94 12.42 -0.73
C THR A 93 9.41 12.81 -2.12
N MET A 94 8.40 13.68 -2.19
CA MET A 94 7.86 14.16 -3.47
C MET A 94 8.89 14.91 -4.30
N THR A 95 9.74 15.72 -3.67
CA THR A 95 10.88 16.39 -4.35
C THR A 95 11.84 15.35 -4.94
N MET A 96 12.16 14.30 -4.19
CA MET A 96 13.00 13.20 -4.66
C MET A 96 12.34 12.45 -5.83
N LEU A 97 11.04 12.16 -5.76
CA LEU A 97 10.29 11.51 -6.83
C LEU A 97 10.35 12.34 -8.12
N ARG A 98 10.04 13.64 -8.03
CA ARG A 98 10.12 14.55 -9.19
C ARG A 98 11.51 14.59 -9.81
N ALA A 99 12.57 14.55 -9.00
CA ALA A 99 13.94 14.49 -9.51
C ALA A 99 14.30 13.16 -10.18
N ILE A 100 13.73 12.03 -9.71
CA ILE A 100 13.96 10.71 -10.32
C ILE A 100 13.20 10.59 -11.65
N PHE A 101 11.97 11.04 -11.66
CA PHE A 101 11.09 10.92 -12.84
C PHE A 101 11.29 12.04 -13.86
N ASP A 102 12.09 13.02 -13.56
CA ASP A 102 12.47 14.21 -14.31
C ASP A 102 11.88 14.27 -15.74
N HIS A 103 10.94 15.19 -15.98
CA HIS A 103 10.24 15.39 -17.27
C HIS A 103 9.50 14.15 -17.86
N ASP A 104 9.32 13.09 -17.08
CA ASP A 104 8.55 11.92 -17.52
C ASP A 104 7.03 12.25 -17.43
N GLU A 105 6.43 12.52 -18.59
CA GLU A 105 5.03 12.95 -18.70
C GLU A 105 4.04 11.84 -18.32
N ASP A 106 4.49 10.58 -18.28
CA ASP A 106 3.64 9.44 -17.90
C ASP A 106 3.38 9.34 -16.39
N VAL A 107 4.06 10.16 -15.56
CA VAL A 107 3.92 10.11 -14.11
C VAL A 107 2.80 11.01 -13.62
N THR A 108 1.82 10.40 -12.97
CA THR A 108 0.71 11.14 -12.35
C THR A 108 1.00 11.40 -10.87
N TYR A 109 0.90 12.65 -10.46
CA TYR A 109 1.09 13.04 -9.06
C TYR A 109 -0.24 13.41 -8.41
N GLY A 110 -0.43 12.93 -7.17
CA GLY A 110 -1.41 13.42 -6.23
C GLY A 110 -0.90 14.63 -5.44
N PRO A 111 -1.57 15.00 -4.34
CA PRO A 111 -1.15 16.10 -3.48
C PRO A 111 0.23 15.86 -2.89
N SER A 112 0.98 16.95 -2.65
CA SER A 112 2.26 16.93 -1.94
C SER A 112 2.06 17.53 -0.56
N PHE A 113 2.50 16.83 0.48
CA PHE A 113 2.30 17.20 1.87
C PHE A 113 3.56 17.80 2.48
N LYS A 114 3.45 18.43 3.64
CA LYS A 114 4.59 18.91 4.42
C LYS A 114 5.53 17.75 4.79
N SER A 115 6.71 18.03 5.31
CA SER A 115 7.55 16.98 5.93
C SER A 115 6.87 16.43 7.19
N GLY A 116 7.15 15.16 7.55
CA GLY A 116 6.53 14.49 8.70
C GLY A 116 6.51 15.34 9.97
N PRO A 117 7.68 15.81 10.48
CA PRO A 117 7.74 16.66 11.68
C PRO A 117 6.98 18.00 11.60
N LEU A 118 6.58 18.43 10.43
CA LEU A 118 5.79 19.65 10.20
C LEU A 118 4.31 19.35 9.93
N GLY A 119 3.84 18.15 10.27
CA GLY A 119 2.45 17.73 10.12
C GLY A 119 2.15 16.99 8.81
N GLY A 120 3.16 16.62 8.01
CA GLY A 120 2.94 15.89 6.76
C GLY A 120 2.28 14.53 6.96
N ASP A 121 2.58 13.83 8.05
CA ASP A 121 1.94 12.54 8.36
C ASP A 121 0.46 12.72 8.69
N ALA A 122 0.08 13.81 9.36
CA ALA A 122 -1.32 14.16 9.59
C ALA A 122 -2.06 14.51 8.30
N GLU A 123 -1.38 15.16 7.34
CA GLU A 123 -1.96 15.44 6.01
C GLU A 123 -2.17 14.14 5.21
N VAL A 124 -1.26 13.16 5.31
CA VAL A 124 -1.46 11.81 4.75
C VAL A 124 -2.64 11.10 5.41
N CYS A 125 -2.78 11.22 6.74
CA CYS A 125 -3.95 10.71 7.47
C CYS A 125 -5.25 11.37 6.99
N ALA A 126 -5.24 12.68 6.72
CA ALA A 126 -6.41 13.39 6.20
C ALA A 126 -6.80 12.87 4.81
N LEU A 127 -5.85 12.67 3.89
CA LEU A 127 -6.12 12.08 2.58
C LEU A 127 -6.73 10.68 2.70
N MET A 128 -6.26 9.88 3.65
CA MET A 128 -6.81 8.56 3.95
C MET A 128 -8.27 8.65 4.42
N CYS A 129 -8.58 9.59 5.32
CA CYS A 129 -9.94 9.83 5.81
C CYS A 129 -10.88 10.40 4.73
N GLN A 130 -10.32 11.05 3.70
CA GLN A 130 -11.04 11.50 2.51
C GLN A 130 -11.25 10.39 1.47
N GLU A 131 -10.83 9.16 1.81
CA GLU A 131 -10.96 7.98 0.96
C GLU A 131 -10.21 8.06 -0.39
N ASP A 132 -9.16 8.88 -0.47
CA ASP A 132 -8.34 9.04 -1.68
C ASP A 132 -6.93 8.44 -1.53
N LEU A 133 -6.72 7.54 -0.58
CA LEU A 133 -5.47 6.82 -0.36
C LEU A 133 -5.71 5.31 -0.39
N GLY A 134 -5.04 4.61 -1.31
CA GLY A 134 -5.14 3.16 -1.49
C GLY A 134 -4.05 2.36 -0.79
N GLY A 135 -2.87 2.97 -0.60
CA GLY A 135 -1.75 2.30 0.05
C GLY A 135 -0.62 3.25 0.45
N ILE A 136 0.22 2.77 1.36
CA ILE A 136 1.40 3.49 1.87
C ILE A 136 2.61 2.57 1.82
N LEU A 137 3.68 3.03 1.17
CA LEU A 137 5.01 2.44 1.22
C LEU A 137 5.88 3.33 2.10
N PHE A 138 6.08 2.93 3.35
CA PHE A 138 6.77 3.71 4.36
C PHE A 138 8.12 3.09 4.71
N PHE A 139 9.20 3.75 4.33
CA PHE A 139 10.56 3.38 4.75
C PHE A 139 10.83 3.99 6.12
N MET A 140 10.37 3.30 7.16
CA MET A 140 10.50 3.73 8.54
C MET A 140 11.89 3.42 9.07
N ASP A 141 12.53 4.39 9.75
CA ASP A 141 13.74 4.16 10.52
C ASP A 141 13.35 3.70 11.93
N PRO A 142 13.67 2.47 12.34
CA PRO A 142 13.29 1.96 13.65
C PRO A 142 14.23 2.38 14.76
N LEU A 143 15.37 3.00 14.46
CA LEU A 143 16.43 3.31 15.42
C LEU A 143 16.53 4.80 15.74
N ASP A 144 15.88 5.67 14.96
CA ASP A 144 15.89 7.10 15.21
C ASP A 144 14.72 7.52 16.11
N THR A 145 14.99 8.50 16.96
CA THR A 145 13.95 9.11 17.81
C THR A 145 13.22 10.18 17.00
N HIS A 146 11.95 9.94 16.70
CA HIS A 146 11.16 10.87 15.92
C HIS A 146 10.34 11.78 16.85
N PRO A 147 10.51 13.13 16.78
CA PRO A 147 9.71 14.04 17.60
C PRO A 147 8.21 13.97 17.25
N HIS A 148 7.86 13.43 16.08
CA HIS A 148 6.49 13.22 15.60
C HIS A 148 6.04 11.75 15.68
N GLN A 149 6.57 10.99 16.64
CA GLN A 149 6.22 9.56 16.81
C GLN A 149 4.72 9.34 16.99
N CYS A 150 4.01 10.29 17.59
CA CYS A 150 2.56 10.21 17.75
C CYS A 150 1.83 10.24 16.39
N ASP A 151 2.31 11.04 15.45
CA ASP A 151 1.73 11.15 14.10
C ASP A 151 2.00 9.87 13.29
N ILE A 152 3.20 9.29 13.42
CA ILE A 152 3.55 8.00 12.83
C ILE A 152 2.61 6.90 13.36
N ASN A 153 2.41 6.84 14.67
CA ASN A 153 1.50 5.88 15.29
C ASN A 153 0.04 6.10 14.83
N ALA A 154 -0.39 7.35 14.69
CA ALA A 154 -1.70 7.69 14.15
C ALA A 154 -1.86 7.21 12.70
N LEU A 155 -0.85 7.43 11.85
CA LEU A 155 -0.84 6.97 10.46
C LEU A 155 -0.98 5.45 10.38
N ILE A 156 -0.18 4.69 11.13
CA ILE A 156 -0.25 3.23 11.17
C ILE A 156 -1.63 2.76 11.68
N ARG A 157 -2.14 3.37 12.76
CA ARG A 157 -3.45 3.04 13.32
C ARG A 157 -4.57 3.30 12.31
N LEU A 158 -4.57 4.46 11.66
CA LEU A 158 -5.60 4.81 10.66
C LEU A 158 -5.53 3.92 9.42
N SER A 159 -4.33 3.51 9.00
CA SER A 159 -4.19 2.52 7.91
C SER A 159 -4.91 1.22 8.23
N ASN A 160 -4.82 0.75 9.49
CA ASN A 160 -5.55 -0.43 9.95
C ASN A 160 -7.06 -0.19 10.08
N VAL A 161 -7.49 1.00 10.50
CA VAL A 161 -8.92 1.38 10.59
C VAL A 161 -9.55 1.38 9.20
N ASN A 162 -8.90 2.01 8.23
CA ASN A 162 -9.37 2.12 6.84
C ASN A 162 -9.01 0.89 6.00
N ASN A 163 -8.32 -0.09 6.57
CA ASN A 163 -7.94 -1.35 5.94
C ASN A 163 -7.23 -1.16 4.58
N ILE A 164 -6.35 -0.17 4.49
CA ILE A 164 -5.54 0.09 3.29
C ILE A 164 -4.23 -0.70 3.32
N LEU A 165 -3.60 -0.86 2.16
CA LEU A 165 -2.29 -1.49 2.07
C LEU A 165 -1.23 -0.65 2.80
N LEU A 166 -0.46 -1.29 3.69
CA LEU A 166 0.63 -0.64 4.43
C LEU A 166 1.85 -1.56 4.48
N ALA A 167 3.01 -1.04 4.06
CA ALA A 167 4.32 -1.63 4.33
C ALA A 167 5.20 -0.62 5.04
N THR A 168 5.88 -1.03 6.12
CA THR A 168 6.68 -0.14 6.97
C THR A 168 8.19 -0.38 6.90
N ASN A 169 8.65 -1.25 6.01
CA ASN A 169 10.07 -1.52 5.77
C ASN A 169 10.34 -1.87 4.30
N PRO A 170 11.59 -1.75 3.83
CA PRO A 170 11.94 -1.99 2.43
C PRO A 170 11.51 -3.38 1.92
N THR A 171 11.76 -4.45 2.67
CA THR A 171 11.43 -5.81 2.25
C THR A 171 9.93 -5.99 1.99
N SER A 172 9.07 -5.50 2.88
CA SER A 172 7.62 -5.55 2.70
C SER A 172 7.15 -4.67 1.55
N CYS A 173 7.81 -3.52 1.32
CA CYS A 173 7.52 -2.66 0.17
C CYS A 173 7.84 -3.38 -1.15
N TYR A 174 8.98 -4.06 -1.25
CA TYR A 174 9.31 -4.88 -2.42
C TYR A 174 8.31 -6.02 -2.64
N ALA A 175 7.91 -6.72 -1.59
CA ALA A 175 6.89 -7.78 -1.70
C ALA A 175 5.54 -7.23 -2.18
N LEU A 176 5.10 -6.08 -1.67
CA LEU A 176 3.87 -5.44 -2.12
C LEU A 176 3.93 -5.02 -3.59
N THR A 177 5.08 -4.55 -4.10
CA THR A 177 5.18 -4.19 -5.52
C THR A 177 4.89 -5.36 -6.46
N PHE A 178 5.22 -6.58 -6.08
CA PHE A 178 4.86 -7.77 -6.85
C PHE A 178 3.35 -7.97 -6.93
N ILE A 179 2.64 -7.81 -5.81
CA ILE A 179 1.17 -7.93 -5.77
C ILE A 179 0.52 -6.80 -6.58
N LEU A 180 1.03 -5.57 -6.45
CA LEU A 180 0.56 -4.43 -7.22
C LEU A 180 0.72 -4.67 -8.72
N GLU A 181 1.87 -5.15 -9.15
CA GLU A 181 2.15 -5.46 -10.57
C GLU A 181 1.23 -6.55 -11.11
N CYS A 182 1.09 -7.68 -10.41
CA CYS A 182 0.18 -8.75 -10.79
C CYS A 182 -1.26 -8.26 -10.91
N SER A 183 -1.72 -7.44 -9.96
CA SER A 183 -3.07 -6.87 -9.98
C SER A 183 -3.29 -5.98 -11.20
N LEU A 184 -2.32 -5.13 -11.55
CA LEU A 184 -2.41 -4.23 -12.70
C LEU A 184 -2.34 -4.98 -14.04
N LYS A 185 -1.52 -6.02 -14.15
CA LYS A 185 -1.40 -6.84 -15.37
C LYS A 185 -2.61 -7.72 -15.62
N GLU A 186 -3.22 -8.26 -14.57
CA GLU A 186 -4.27 -9.27 -14.65
C GLU A 186 -5.68 -8.71 -14.40
N GLU A 187 -5.84 -7.38 -14.31
CA GLU A 187 -7.12 -6.70 -14.02
C GLU A 187 -7.79 -7.18 -12.70
N LYS A 188 -6.99 -7.51 -11.70
CA LYS A 188 -7.46 -8.09 -10.44
C LYS A 188 -7.65 -7.04 -9.33
N LYS A 189 -8.74 -6.27 -9.38
CA LYS A 189 -9.10 -5.28 -8.35
C LYS A 189 -9.21 -5.87 -6.94
N ASP A 190 -9.63 -7.13 -6.84
CA ASP A 190 -9.80 -7.84 -5.57
C ASP A 190 -8.47 -8.16 -4.84
N MET A 191 -7.34 -8.08 -5.53
CA MET A 191 -6.02 -8.18 -4.89
C MET A 191 -5.59 -6.88 -4.20
N ILE A 192 -6.08 -5.72 -4.67
CA ILE A 192 -5.76 -4.38 -4.16
C ILE A 192 -7.03 -3.53 -3.97
N PRO A 193 -8.04 -4.04 -3.24
CA PRO A 193 -9.36 -3.41 -3.20
C PRO A 193 -9.33 -2.00 -2.61
N SER A 194 -8.38 -1.68 -1.73
CA SER A 194 -8.23 -0.36 -1.13
C SER A 194 -7.96 0.76 -2.14
N PHE A 195 -7.46 0.44 -3.33
CA PHE A 195 -7.26 1.42 -4.40
C PHE A 195 -8.56 1.81 -5.13
N PHE A 196 -9.61 1.04 -4.99
CA PHE A 196 -10.88 1.23 -5.72
C PHE A 196 -12.08 1.48 -4.80
N HIS A 197 -12.04 0.97 -3.57
CA HIS A 197 -13.18 0.99 -2.65
C HIS A 197 -12.76 1.42 -1.25
N SER A 198 -13.69 2.05 -0.53
CA SER A 198 -13.56 2.28 0.91
C SER A 198 -13.70 0.96 1.62
N LEU A 199 -12.74 0.68 2.48
CA LEU A 199 -12.71 -0.52 3.29
C LEU A 199 -12.80 -0.14 4.77
N GLU A 200 -13.33 -1.05 5.55
CA GLU A 200 -13.33 -0.94 7.01
C GLU A 200 -12.72 -2.21 7.61
N SER A 201 -11.93 -2.04 8.66
CA SER A 201 -11.50 -3.19 9.42
C SER A 201 -12.69 -3.85 10.14
N PRO A 202 -12.64 -5.16 10.40
CA PRO A 202 -13.72 -5.84 11.12
C PRO A 202 -14.07 -5.19 12.47
N GLY A 203 -13.08 -4.65 13.18
CA GLY A 203 -13.29 -3.95 14.45
C GLY A 203 -14.07 -2.65 14.31
N VAL A 204 -13.92 -1.93 13.20
CA VAL A 204 -14.70 -0.70 12.93
C VAL A 204 -16.17 -1.00 12.78
N LYS A 205 -16.53 -2.10 12.12
CA LYS A 205 -17.92 -2.53 11.98
C LYS A 205 -18.57 -2.78 13.33
N VAL A 206 -17.91 -3.53 14.20
CA VAL A 206 -18.39 -3.82 15.57
C VAL A 206 -18.56 -2.52 16.36
N TYR A 207 -17.55 -1.63 16.31
CA TYR A 207 -17.61 -0.33 16.98
C TYR A 207 -18.80 0.50 16.53
N LYS A 208 -19.07 0.60 15.23
CA LYS A 208 -20.22 1.33 14.67
C LYS A 208 -21.57 0.77 15.13
N GLU A 209 -21.68 -0.58 15.20
CA GLU A 209 -22.87 -1.25 15.71
C GLU A 209 -23.12 -0.91 17.20
N GLU A 210 -22.07 -0.88 18.01
CA GLU A 210 -22.17 -0.50 19.43
C GLU A 210 -22.52 0.98 19.60
N GLN A 211 -21.87 1.88 18.87
CA GLN A 211 -22.21 3.33 18.90
C GLN A 211 -23.65 3.58 18.51
N SER A 212 -24.17 2.87 17.51
CA SER A 212 -25.57 3.02 17.08
C SER A 212 -26.57 2.64 18.19
N LYS A 213 -26.23 1.67 19.05
CA LYS A 213 -27.06 1.32 20.22
C LYS A 213 -27.04 2.43 21.28
N HIS A 214 -25.87 3.00 21.56
CA HIS A 214 -25.75 4.11 22.51
C HIS A 214 -26.51 5.35 22.07
N VAL A 215 -26.41 5.72 20.79
CA VAL A 215 -27.15 6.89 20.24
C VAL A 215 -28.68 6.69 20.37
N LYS A 216 -29.19 5.48 20.15
CA LYS A 216 -30.64 5.18 20.34
C LYS A 216 -31.09 5.35 21.78
N ILE A 217 -30.31 4.86 22.75
CA ILE A 217 -30.62 5.01 24.18
C ILE A 217 -30.70 6.49 24.55
N LEU A 218 -29.72 7.32 24.11
CA LEU A 218 -29.71 8.75 24.39
C LEU A 218 -30.83 9.54 23.71
N ALA A 219 -31.42 9.01 22.65
CA ALA A 219 -32.55 9.66 21.96
C ALA A 219 -33.92 9.28 22.55
N GLU A 220 -33.98 8.29 23.43
CA GLU A 220 -35.20 7.81 24.13
C GLU A 220 -35.31 8.39 25.55
N GLU A 221 -34.28 9.05 26.09
CA GLU A 221 -34.26 9.83 27.33
C GLU A 221 -34.70 11.30 27.08
#